data_a67000a1f3192dab2804859a946a65d0
#
_entry.id   a67000a1f3192dab2804859a946a65d0
#
_cell.length_a   1.000
_cell.length_b   1.000
_cell.length_c   1.000
_cell.angle_alpha   90.00
_cell.angle_beta   90.00
_cell.angle_gamma   90.00
#
_symmetry.space_group_name_H-M   'P 1'
#
loop_
_entity.id
_entity.type
_entity.pdbx_description
1 polymer ?
#
loop_
_entity_poly.entity_id
_entity_poly.type
_entity_poly.pdbx_seq_one_letter_code
_entity_poly.pdbx_strand_id
1 'polypeptide(L)'
;MRIRVPDWVIYLVILFITVMTMRDTYFYISPQAKQFESTIVNASMEIPYPPGTVITEPFDIWRKAEHRHLSYRCKSLLTTVELTVFYDDFFQTLGAQKTVSHQTSTQRPPHPRTIVSTSYTYHTENCIYHIYFYKNDVLWTNIFISIHAAADNRLR
;
A
#
# COMPACT_ATOMS: atom_id res chain seq x y z
N MET A 1 32.68 17.41 -32.46
CA MET A 1 32.96 18.32 -31.34
C MET A 1 32.98 17.47 -30.06
N ARG A 2 34.16 17.16 -29.47
CA ARG A 2 34.22 16.43 -28.20
C ARG A 2 34.07 17.42 -27.04
N ILE A 3 32.92 17.40 -26.37
CA ILE A 3 32.67 18.22 -25.18
C ILE A 3 33.54 17.62 -24.07
N ARG A 4 34.61 18.27 -23.68
CA ARG A 4 35.37 17.94 -22.45
C ARG A 4 34.60 18.42 -21.26
N VAL A 5 34.06 17.49 -20.50
CA VAL A 5 33.43 17.79 -19.20
C VAL A 5 34.56 18.12 -18.22
N PRO A 6 34.51 19.27 -17.54
CA PRO A 6 35.51 19.63 -16.53
C PRO A 6 35.52 18.62 -15.37
N ASP A 7 36.69 18.27 -14.86
CA ASP A 7 36.86 17.24 -13.80
C ASP A 7 36.05 17.56 -12.53
N TRP A 8 35.92 18.82 -12.19
CA TRP A 8 35.12 19.23 -11.03
C TRP A 8 33.63 18.87 -11.14
N VAL A 9 33.08 18.83 -12.37
CA VAL A 9 31.69 18.39 -12.60
C VAL A 9 31.55 16.92 -12.29
N ILE A 10 32.55 16.10 -12.65
CA ILE A 10 32.57 14.67 -12.34
C ILE A 10 32.58 14.45 -10.81
N TYR A 11 33.41 15.21 -10.09
CA TYR A 11 33.45 15.14 -8.63
C TYR A 11 32.13 15.56 -7.98
N LEU A 12 31.45 16.60 -8.49
CA LEU A 12 30.15 17.00 -8.00
C LEU A 12 29.09 15.93 -8.22
N VAL A 13 29.09 15.27 -9.39
CA VAL A 13 28.15 14.19 -9.68
C VAL A 13 28.39 13.00 -8.77
N ILE A 14 29.66 12.61 -8.55
CA ILE A 14 30.01 11.52 -7.63
C ILE A 14 29.58 11.86 -6.20
N LEU A 15 29.87 13.08 -5.73
CA LEU A 15 29.46 13.54 -4.40
C LEU A 15 27.93 13.48 -4.26
N PHE A 16 27.19 13.98 -5.24
CA PHE A 16 25.73 13.96 -5.23
C PHE A 16 25.17 12.53 -5.16
N ILE A 17 25.70 11.61 -6.00
CA ILE A 17 25.28 10.20 -5.97
C ILE A 17 25.61 9.59 -4.61
N THR A 18 26.78 9.86 -4.03
CA THR A 18 27.19 9.33 -2.73
C THR A 18 26.26 9.82 -1.62
N VAL A 19 25.95 11.13 -1.60
CA VAL A 19 25.02 11.70 -0.61
C VAL A 19 23.62 11.10 -0.74
N MET A 20 23.12 10.93 -1.97
CA MET A 20 21.81 10.33 -2.22
C MET A 20 21.77 8.85 -1.78
N THR A 21 22.79 8.07 -2.10
CA THR A 21 22.87 6.66 -1.67
C THR A 21 23.00 6.52 -0.15
N MET A 22 23.78 7.38 0.51
CA MET A 22 23.88 7.42 1.97
C MET A 22 22.53 7.77 2.62
N ARG A 23 21.82 8.74 2.07
CA ARG A 23 20.50 9.12 2.56
C ARG A 23 19.51 7.96 2.46
N ASP A 24 19.43 7.32 1.29
CA ASP A 24 18.51 6.22 1.06
C ASP A 24 18.84 5.01 1.96
N THR A 25 20.14 4.72 2.14
CA THR A 25 20.59 3.67 3.07
C THR A 25 20.22 3.99 4.51
N TYR A 26 20.42 5.24 4.94
CA TYR A 26 20.06 5.68 6.29
C TYR A 26 18.56 5.50 6.56
N PHE A 27 17.70 5.95 5.65
CA PHE A 27 16.25 5.78 5.80
C PHE A 27 15.84 4.30 5.79
N TYR A 28 16.53 3.46 5.03
CA TYR A 28 16.25 2.03 4.99
C TYR A 28 16.52 1.32 6.32
N ILE A 29 17.58 1.68 7.03
CA ILE A 29 18.02 1.04 8.28
C ILE A 29 17.66 1.82 9.55
N SER A 30 17.06 2.99 9.43
CA SER A 30 16.78 3.86 10.57
C SER A 30 15.88 3.16 11.61
N PRO A 31 16.03 3.45 12.91
CA PRO A 31 15.15 2.91 13.94
C PRO A 31 13.68 3.23 13.69
N GLN A 32 13.40 4.43 13.16
CA GLN A 32 12.05 4.88 12.82
C GLN A 32 11.43 4.04 11.69
N ALA A 33 12.20 3.76 10.62
CA ALA A 33 11.73 2.90 9.52
C ALA A 33 11.42 1.48 10.01
N LYS A 34 12.24 0.93 10.91
CA LYS A 34 11.98 -0.38 11.54
C LYS A 34 10.74 -0.36 12.42
N GLN A 35 10.52 0.73 13.16
CA GLN A 35 9.31 0.91 13.96
C GLN A 35 8.07 0.96 13.08
N PHE A 36 8.09 1.71 11.96
CA PHE A 36 6.98 1.74 11.01
C PHE A 36 6.72 0.35 10.42
N GLU A 37 7.78 -0.36 10.03
CA GLU A 37 7.65 -1.72 9.51
C GLU A 37 7.03 -2.67 10.53
N SER A 38 7.48 -2.64 11.79
CA SER A 38 6.87 -3.46 12.85
C SER A 38 5.42 -3.09 13.10
N THR A 39 5.07 -1.81 13.06
CA THR A 39 3.70 -1.34 13.24
C THR A 39 2.77 -1.88 12.14
N ILE A 40 3.17 -1.77 10.86
CA ILE A 40 2.34 -2.26 9.74
C ILE A 40 2.27 -3.80 9.70
N VAL A 41 3.33 -4.50 10.09
CA VAL A 41 3.32 -5.97 10.20
C VAL A 41 2.37 -6.43 11.29
N ASN A 42 2.44 -5.84 12.48
CA ASN A 42 1.52 -6.16 13.58
C ASN A 42 0.08 -5.85 13.18
N ALA A 43 -0.17 -4.69 12.60
CA ALA A 43 -1.48 -4.30 12.09
C ALA A 43 -2.03 -5.29 11.04
N SER A 44 -1.17 -5.85 10.19
CA SER A 44 -1.59 -6.83 9.19
C SER A 44 -2.01 -8.17 9.80
N MET A 45 -1.41 -8.55 10.94
CA MET A 45 -1.74 -9.79 11.65
C MET A 45 -3.08 -9.69 12.40
N GLU A 46 -3.52 -8.48 12.72
CA GLU A 46 -4.79 -8.23 13.40
C GLU A 46 -5.99 -8.23 12.45
N ILE A 47 -5.78 -7.98 11.17
CA ILE A 47 -6.87 -7.95 10.19
C ILE A 47 -7.44 -9.36 9.99
N PRO A 48 -8.73 -9.57 10.29
CA PRO A 48 -9.34 -10.88 10.09
C PRO A 48 -9.54 -11.16 8.59
N TYR A 49 -9.46 -12.43 8.24
CA TYR A 49 -9.83 -12.89 6.91
C TYR A 49 -11.32 -13.25 6.89
N PRO A 50 -12.08 -12.77 5.88
CA PRO A 50 -13.46 -13.20 5.69
C PRO A 50 -13.57 -14.72 5.54
N PRO A 51 -14.70 -15.33 5.91
CA PRO A 51 -14.92 -16.76 5.71
C PRO A 51 -14.69 -17.18 4.26
N GLY A 52 -14.04 -18.33 4.04
CA GLY A 52 -13.77 -18.87 2.71
C GLY A 52 -12.74 -18.07 1.89
N THR A 53 -11.92 -17.25 2.55
CA THR A 53 -10.86 -16.47 1.89
C THR A 53 -9.70 -17.36 1.47
N VAL A 54 -9.20 -17.11 0.25
CA VAL A 54 -7.98 -17.73 -0.30
C VAL A 54 -6.97 -16.62 -0.57
N ILE A 55 -5.77 -16.72 0.03
CA ILE A 55 -4.67 -15.78 -0.24
C ILE A 55 -4.13 -16.07 -1.64
N THR A 56 -4.12 -15.07 -2.50
CA THR A 56 -3.63 -15.17 -3.89
C THR A 56 -2.23 -14.63 -4.04
N GLU A 57 -1.89 -13.58 -3.30
CA GLU A 57 -0.54 -13.04 -3.20
C GLU A 57 -0.21 -12.83 -1.73
N PRO A 58 0.91 -13.39 -1.25
CA PRO A 58 1.33 -13.24 0.14
C PRO A 58 1.72 -11.79 0.45
N PHE A 59 2.05 -11.53 1.70
CA PHE A 59 2.53 -10.22 2.14
C PHE A 59 3.76 -9.78 1.36
N ASP A 60 3.69 -8.57 0.82
CA ASP A 60 4.82 -7.86 0.24
C ASP A 60 5.01 -6.55 0.98
N ILE A 61 6.24 -6.32 1.47
CA ILE A 61 6.60 -5.08 2.15
C ILE A 61 7.40 -4.22 1.19
N TRP A 62 6.75 -3.19 0.69
CA TRP A 62 7.42 -2.22 -0.16
C TRP A 62 8.18 -1.19 0.67
N ARG A 63 9.47 -1.04 0.34
CA ARG A 63 10.40 -0.17 1.04
C ARG A 63 11.01 0.81 0.06
N LYS A 64 10.65 2.08 0.18
CA LYS A 64 11.25 3.15 -0.63
C LYS A 64 11.53 4.36 0.24
N ALA A 65 12.80 4.65 0.45
CA ALA A 65 13.26 5.71 1.35
C ALA A 65 12.54 5.65 2.72
N GLU A 66 11.79 6.68 3.07
CA GLU A 66 11.02 6.79 4.31
C GLU A 66 9.66 6.10 4.27
N HIS A 67 9.18 5.72 3.07
CA HIS A 67 7.87 5.11 2.91
C HIS A 67 7.92 3.60 3.11
N ARG A 68 7.01 3.11 3.93
CA ARG A 68 6.79 1.69 4.19
C ARG A 68 5.31 1.39 4.03
N HIS A 69 5.01 0.44 3.18
CA HIS A 69 3.67 -0.12 3.18
C HIS A 69 3.73 -1.63 3.00
N LEU A 70 2.78 -2.30 3.58
CA LEU A 70 2.56 -3.72 3.43
C LEU A 70 1.33 -3.90 2.55
N SER A 71 1.39 -4.79 1.59
CA SER A 71 0.23 -5.14 0.78
C SER A 71 0.11 -6.64 0.58
N TYR A 72 -1.12 -7.11 0.38
CA TYR A 72 -1.42 -8.49 0.00
C TYR A 72 -2.73 -8.57 -0.75
N ARG A 73 -2.94 -9.69 -1.44
CA ARG A 73 -4.16 -9.97 -2.17
C ARG A 73 -4.77 -11.28 -1.74
N CYS A 74 -6.08 -11.26 -1.67
CA CYS A 74 -6.87 -12.45 -1.44
C CYS A 74 -8.17 -12.39 -2.24
N LYS A 75 -8.90 -13.50 -2.26
CA LYS A 75 -10.22 -13.59 -2.87
C LYS A 75 -11.18 -14.28 -1.91
N SER A 76 -12.44 -13.87 -1.96
CA SER A 76 -13.51 -14.43 -1.12
C SER A 76 -14.74 -14.72 -1.98
N LEU A 77 -15.56 -15.65 -1.50
CA LEU A 77 -16.87 -15.94 -2.08
C LEU A 77 -17.93 -14.91 -1.68
N LEU A 78 -17.63 -14.09 -0.68
CA LEU A 78 -18.53 -13.04 -0.22
C LEU A 78 -18.68 -11.95 -1.28
N THR A 79 -19.86 -11.37 -1.33
CA THR A 79 -20.13 -10.20 -2.16
C THR A 79 -19.41 -8.95 -1.63
N THR A 80 -19.28 -7.93 -2.47
CA THR A 80 -18.69 -6.65 -2.04
C THR A 80 -19.43 -6.04 -0.85
N VAL A 81 -20.75 -6.21 -0.78
CA VAL A 81 -21.59 -5.69 0.33
C VAL A 81 -21.26 -6.42 1.63
N GLU A 82 -21.21 -7.75 1.60
CA GLU A 82 -20.87 -8.57 2.77
C GLU A 82 -19.46 -8.31 3.25
N LEU A 83 -18.49 -8.17 2.31
CA LEU A 83 -17.13 -7.79 2.64
C LEU A 83 -17.04 -6.39 3.26
N THR A 84 -17.84 -5.44 2.77
CA THR A 84 -17.89 -4.09 3.35
C THR A 84 -18.37 -4.15 4.78
N VAL A 85 -19.47 -4.85 5.04
CA VAL A 85 -20.00 -5.02 6.41
C VAL A 85 -18.96 -5.68 7.31
N PHE A 86 -18.34 -6.77 6.84
CA PHE A 86 -17.33 -7.51 7.59
C PHE A 86 -16.14 -6.62 8.03
N TYR A 87 -15.61 -5.81 7.13
CA TYR A 87 -14.49 -4.93 7.47
C TYR A 87 -14.95 -3.69 8.24
N ASP A 88 -16.15 -3.17 7.98
CA ASP A 88 -16.71 -2.06 8.76
C ASP A 88 -16.87 -2.43 10.24
N ASP A 89 -17.41 -3.61 10.52
CA ASP A 89 -17.57 -4.11 11.90
C ASP A 89 -16.21 -4.22 12.59
N PHE A 90 -15.19 -4.79 11.90
CA PHE A 90 -13.85 -4.89 12.45
C PHE A 90 -13.24 -3.51 12.72
N PHE A 91 -13.23 -2.61 11.73
CA PHE A 91 -12.60 -1.30 11.89
C PHE A 91 -13.36 -0.37 12.83
N GLN A 92 -14.65 -0.57 13.00
CA GLN A 92 -15.45 0.13 14.03
C GLN A 92 -14.97 -0.24 15.44
N THR A 93 -14.60 -1.49 15.69
CA THR A 93 -14.03 -1.91 17.00
C THR A 93 -12.69 -1.22 17.30
N LEU A 94 -11.95 -0.83 16.25
CA LEU A 94 -10.69 -0.07 16.36
C LEU A 94 -10.91 1.45 16.43
N GLY A 95 -12.15 1.92 16.41
CA GLY A 95 -12.45 3.35 16.38
C GLY A 95 -12.00 4.07 15.11
N ALA A 96 -11.86 3.34 13.99
CA ALA A 96 -11.34 3.89 12.75
C ALA A 96 -12.32 4.86 12.08
N GLN A 97 -11.78 5.93 11.49
CA GLN A 97 -12.51 6.82 10.61
C GLN A 97 -12.50 6.28 9.18
N LYS A 98 -13.70 6.12 8.59
CA LYS A 98 -13.87 5.58 7.24
C LYS A 98 -14.02 6.68 6.20
N THR A 99 -13.31 6.52 5.09
CA THR A 99 -13.51 7.30 3.85
C THR A 99 -13.77 6.34 2.69
N VAL A 100 -14.74 6.66 1.83
CA VAL A 100 -15.09 5.85 0.67
C VAL A 100 -14.73 6.61 -0.60
N SER A 101 -14.06 5.94 -1.53
CA SER A 101 -13.76 6.48 -2.84
C SER A 101 -14.17 5.49 -3.93
N HIS A 102 -14.84 6.00 -4.96
CA HIS A 102 -15.22 5.22 -6.13
C HIS A 102 -14.31 5.59 -7.29
N GLN A 103 -13.65 4.61 -7.86
CA GLN A 103 -12.80 4.81 -9.03
C GLN A 103 -13.36 4.00 -10.21
N THR A 104 -13.45 4.66 -11.35
CA THR A 104 -13.78 4.01 -12.61
C THR A 104 -12.53 4.01 -13.47
N SER A 105 -12.00 2.84 -13.76
CA SER A 105 -10.88 2.71 -14.69
C SER A 105 -11.32 1.97 -15.95
N THR A 106 -10.92 2.50 -17.10
CA THR A 106 -11.16 1.84 -18.39
C THR A 106 -9.85 1.23 -18.85
N GLN A 107 -9.82 -0.09 -18.98
CA GLN A 107 -8.67 -0.78 -19.58
C GLN A 107 -8.57 -0.42 -21.07
N ARG A 108 -7.32 -0.24 -21.54
CA ARG A 108 -7.05 0.05 -22.96
C ARG A 108 -7.26 -1.18 -23.85
N PRO A 109 -7.48 -0.99 -25.19
CA PRO A 109 -7.58 -2.07 -26.16
C PRO A 109 -6.47 -3.13 -25.99
N PRO A 110 -6.68 -4.42 -26.33
CA PRO A 110 -7.72 -4.90 -27.25
C PRO A 110 -9.08 -5.25 -26.62
N HIS A 111 -9.19 -5.30 -25.29
CA HIS A 111 -10.44 -5.63 -24.61
C HIS A 111 -10.81 -4.52 -23.64
N PRO A 112 -11.45 -3.42 -24.10
CA PRO A 112 -11.85 -2.35 -23.23
C PRO A 112 -12.89 -2.84 -22.23
N ARG A 113 -12.52 -2.86 -20.95
CA ARG A 113 -13.43 -3.15 -19.84
C ARG A 113 -13.43 -1.97 -18.89
N THR A 114 -14.61 -1.51 -18.56
CA THR A 114 -14.79 -0.55 -17.48
C THR A 114 -14.84 -1.31 -16.17
N ILE A 115 -13.84 -1.11 -15.32
CA ILE A 115 -13.80 -1.68 -13.98
C ILE A 115 -14.22 -0.58 -13.03
N VAL A 116 -15.33 -0.78 -12.35
CA VAL A 116 -15.73 0.05 -11.21
C VAL A 116 -15.17 -0.61 -9.97
N SER A 117 -14.23 0.07 -9.33
CA SER A 117 -13.68 -0.38 -8.06
C SER A 117 -14.11 0.58 -6.97
N THR A 118 -14.49 0.04 -5.84
CA THR A 118 -14.75 0.80 -4.63
C THR A 118 -13.56 0.61 -3.70
N SER A 119 -12.98 1.72 -3.25
CA SER A 119 -11.92 1.70 -2.26
C SER A 119 -12.43 2.29 -0.95
N TYR A 120 -12.05 1.62 0.11
CA TYR A 120 -12.32 2.02 1.48
C TYR A 120 -11.01 2.36 2.16
N THR A 121 -10.95 3.52 2.78
CA THR A 121 -9.80 3.92 3.58
C THR A 121 -10.24 4.04 5.03
N TYR A 122 -9.56 3.31 5.91
CA TYR A 122 -9.79 3.34 7.35
C TYR A 122 -8.57 3.95 8.03
N HIS A 123 -8.78 5.02 8.76
CA HIS A 123 -7.76 5.73 9.53
C HIS A 123 -7.89 5.35 11.00
N THR A 124 -6.89 4.67 11.53
CA THR A 124 -6.71 4.44 12.96
C THR A 124 -5.64 5.37 13.50
N GLU A 125 -5.39 5.34 14.80
CA GLU A 125 -4.31 6.13 15.42
C GLU A 125 -2.93 5.81 14.84
N ASN A 126 -2.67 4.53 14.56
CA ASN A 126 -1.34 4.04 14.19
C ASN A 126 -1.18 3.71 12.70
N CYS A 127 -2.28 3.40 12.01
CA CYS A 127 -2.24 2.91 10.64
C CYS A 127 -3.35 3.48 9.77
N ILE A 128 -3.08 3.49 8.47
CA ILE A 128 -4.05 3.78 7.42
C ILE A 128 -4.17 2.52 6.56
N TYR A 129 -5.39 2.03 6.43
CA TYR A 129 -5.70 0.82 5.68
C TYR A 129 -6.47 1.21 4.42
N HIS A 130 -5.97 0.79 3.27
CA HIS A 130 -6.68 0.92 2.00
C HIS A 130 -7.15 -0.46 1.57
N ILE A 131 -8.44 -0.62 1.42
CA ILE A 131 -9.07 -1.88 1.00
C ILE A 131 -9.80 -1.65 -0.31
N TYR A 132 -9.45 -2.43 -1.32
CA TYR A 132 -10.07 -2.40 -2.63
C TYR A 132 -10.81 -3.70 -2.90
N PHE A 133 -12.07 -3.59 -3.30
CA PHE A 133 -12.85 -4.70 -3.78
C PHE A 133 -13.03 -4.57 -5.28
N TYR A 134 -12.75 -5.64 -6.02
CA TYR A 134 -13.01 -5.70 -7.45
C TYR A 134 -13.41 -7.10 -7.87
N LYS A 135 -14.32 -7.18 -8.83
CA LYS A 135 -14.86 -8.44 -9.32
C LYS A 135 -14.38 -8.68 -10.75
N ASN A 136 -13.52 -9.67 -10.93
CA ASN A 136 -13.05 -10.12 -12.24
C ASN A 136 -13.71 -11.43 -12.66
N ASP A 137 -14.35 -12.13 -11.72
CA ASP A 137 -14.96 -13.45 -11.87
C ASP A 137 -16.40 -13.41 -11.35
N VAL A 138 -17.21 -14.36 -11.83
CA VAL A 138 -18.62 -14.49 -11.41
C VAL A 138 -18.71 -14.91 -9.93
N LEU A 139 -17.79 -15.78 -9.48
CA LEU A 139 -17.84 -16.41 -8.15
C LEU A 139 -17.02 -15.67 -7.10
N TRP A 140 -15.90 -15.05 -7.49
CA TRP A 140 -14.92 -14.52 -6.54
C TRP A 140 -14.90 -12.99 -6.54
N THR A 141 -14.91 -12.42 -5.36
CA THR A 141 -14.54 -11.02 -5.14
C THR A 141 -13.07 -10.95 -4.73
N ASN A 142 -12.27 -10.22 -5.50
CA ASN A 142 -10.87 -9.98 -5.18
C ASN A 142 -10.77 -8.84 -4.18
N ILE A 143 -9.85 -9.00 -3.24
CA ILE A 143 -9.58 -8.06 -2.15
C ILE A 143 -8.10 -7.70 -2.23
N PHE A 144 -7.80 -6.43 -2.36
CA PHE A 144 -6.46 -5.89 -2.19
C PHE A 144 -6.42 -5.04 -0.93
N ILE A 145 -5.49 -5.34 -0.04
CA ILE A 145 -5.29 -4.61 1.21
C ILE A 145 -3.90 -4.00 1.19
N SER A 146 -3.82 -2.71 1.50
CA SER A 146 -2.56 -1.99 1.69
C SER A 146 -2.59 -1.25 3.02
N ILE A 147 -1.52 -1.35 3.80
CA ILE A 147 -1.39 -0.81 5.14
C ILE A 147 -0.20 0.13 5.18
N HIS A 148 -0.42 1.34 5.67
CA HIS A 148 0.60 2.37 5.87
C HIS A 148 0.63 2.78 7.34
N ALA A 149 1.80 3.15 7.86
CA ALA A 149 1.89 3.76 9.19
C ALA A 149 1.29 5.18 9.16
N ALA A 150 0.43 5.54 10.11
CA ALA A 150 -0.23 6.85 10.16
C ALA A 150 0.76 8.02 10.29
N ALA A 151 1.87 7.83 10.99
CA ALA A 151 2.92 8.84 11.16
C ALA A 151 3.65 9.16 9.84
N ASP A 152 3.69 8.22 8.88
CA ASP A 152 4.29 8.41 7.56
C ASP A 152 3.55 9.47 6.70
N ASN A 153 2.26 9.69 6.95
CA ASN A 153 1.44 10.68 6.24
C ASN A 153 1.43 12.08 6.86
N ARG A 154 2.00 12.28 8.06
CA ARG A 154 2.06 13.60 8.71
C ARG A 154 3.21 14.47 8.23
N LEU A 155 4.09 13.93 7.40
CA LEU A 155 5.28 14.59 6.87
C LEU A 155 5.11 15.13 5.44
N ARG A 156 3.86 15.24 4.95
CA ARG A 156 3.53 15.83 3.65
C ARG A 156 2.93 17.21 3.78
#